data_1262fe49cf2c97cdb010d49be3df41b0
#
_entry.id   1262fe49cf2c97cdb010d49be3df41b0
#
_cell.length_a   1.000
_cell.length_b   1.000
_cell.length_c   1.000
_cell.angle_alpha   90.00
_cell.angle_beta   90.00
_cell.angle_gamma   90.00
#
_symmetry.space_group_name_H-M   'P 1'
#
loop_
_entity.id
_entity.type
_entity.pdbx_description
1 polymer ?
#
loop_
_entity_poly.entity_id
_entity_poly.type
_entity_poly.pdbx_seq_one_letter_code
_entity_poly.pdbx_strand_id
1 'polypeptide(L)'
;MRPFEDPKVELEQYPTAAHIASRMLMAIESDFGELEGRAVCDLGCGAGVLSIGAAVLGAGSVLAVDVDADALRIAQNNVAEFEGAPIDFLRSDVACFGATQGAFGLRCDTVVMNPPFGTKRKGADIEFLRAAAAVASGTVYSLHKTSTRPHIAKVASDELHMKAQVLAELRYDLPKSYSFHKKKSVDVEVDLWRFEVSDGSAGAALATLMGGLGLGGV
;
A
#
# COMPACT_ATOMS: atom_id res chain seq x y z
N MET A 1 -0.52 11.05 16.30
CA MET A 1 0.44 10.25 15.47
C MET A 1 1.64 11.11 15.08
N ARG A 2 2.84 10.60 15.25
CA ARG A 2 4.10 11.28 14.91
C ARG A 2 4.35 11.14 13.41
N PRO A 3 4.74 12.22 12.70
CA PRO A 3 5.15 12.16 11.30
C PRO A 3 6.57 11.59 11.16
N PHE A 4 7.04 11.42 9.92
CA PHE A 4 8.46 11.13 9.65
C PHE A 4 9.35 12.22 10.26
N GLU A 5 10.40 11.81 10.98
CA GLU A 5 11.41 12.73 11.57
C GLU A 5 12.38 13.22 10.51
N ASP A 6 12.84 12.33 9.62
CA ASP A 6 13.76 12.62 8.51
C ASP A 6 13.30 11.85 7.25
N PRO A 7 12.33 12.39 6.48
CA PRO A 7 11.75 11.69 5.34
C PRO A 7 12.76 11.49 4.20
N LYS A 8 12.92 10.24 3.76
CA LYS A 8 13.84 9.84 2.68
C LYS A 8 13.23 10.13 1.32
N VAL A 9 13.87 11.02 0.55
CA VAL A 9 13.39 11.48 -0.77
C VAL A 9 13.33 10.34 -1.78
N GLU A 10 14.32 9.46 -1.75
CA GLU A 10 14.42 8.30 -2.64
C GLU A 10 13.30 7.27 -2.43
N LEU A 11 12.73 7.21 -1.24
CA LEU A 11 11.60 6.36 -0.91
C LEU A 11 10.24 7.07 -1.11
N GLU A 12 10.25 8.32 -1.55
CA GLU A 12 9.04 9.13 -1.71
C GLU A 12 8.17 9.16 -0.44
N GLN A 13 8.82 9.28 0.75
CA GLN A 13 8.14 9.25 2.04
C GLN A 13 7.30 10.51 2.26
N TYR A 14 6.03 10.41 1.96
CA TYR A 14 5.01 11.41 2.28
C TYR A 14 4.01 10.80 3.27
N PRO A 15 3.72 11.46 4.40
CA PRO A 15 2.71 10.94 5.30
C PRO A 15 1.34 10.99 4.61
N THR A 16 0.62 9.86 4.62
CA THR A 16 -0.78 9.86 4.22
C THR A 16 -1.54 10.75 5.20
N ALA A 17 -2.15 11.81 4.71
CA ALA A 17 -2.91 12.72 5.56
C ALA A 17 -4.05 11.97 6.27
N ALA A 18 -4.23 12.21 7.58
CA ALA A 18 -5.20 11.46 8.38
C ALA A 18 -6.63 11.51 7.82
N HIS A 19 -7.04 12.64 7.23
CA HIS A 19 -8.36 12.76 6.61
C HIS A 19 -8.51 11.93 5.32
N ILE A 20 -7.43 11.71 4.57
CA ILE A 20 -7.42 10.82 3.39
C ILE A 20 -7.47 9.37 3.85
N ALA A 21 -6.60 8.99 4.80
CA ALA A 21 -6.59 7.65 5.39
C ALA A 21 -7.97 7.27 5.96
N SER A 22 -8.57 8.15 6.76
CA SER A 22 -9.89 7.88 7.34
C SER A 22 -10.99 7.73 6.28
N ARG A 23 -11.02 8.59 5.26
CA ARG A 23 -12.00 8.48 4.17
C ARG A 23 -11.82 7.19 3.36
N MET A 24 -10.57 6.83 3.04
CA MET A 24 -10.25 5.59 2.36
C MET A 24 -10.74 4.38 3.17
N LEU A 25 -10.33 4.27 4.44
CA LEU A 25 -10.66 3.14 5.28
C LEU A 25 -12.16 3.07 5.63
N MET A 26 -12.81 4.21 5.85
CA MET A 26 -14.26 4.27 6.02
C MET A 26 -15.01 3.80 4.78
N ALA A 27 -14.58 4.15 3.57
CA ALA A 27 -15.19 3.67 2.34
C ALA A 27 -15.00 2.14 2.19
N ILE A 28 -13.80 1.62 2.51
CA ILE A 28 -13.52 0.18 2.50
C ILE A 28 -14.48 -0.56 3.42
N GLU A 29 -14.67 -0.07 4.64
CA GLU A 29 -15.51 -0.75 5.63
C GLU A 29 -17.00 -0.54 5.35
N SER A 30 -17.44 0.73 5.16
CA SER A 30 -18.86 1.04 5.04
C SER A 30 -19.50 0.53 3.76
N ASP A 31 -18.76 0.53 2.64
CA ASP A 31 -19.31 0.18 1.33
C ASP A 31 -19.08 -1.31 0.99
N PHE A 32 -18.03 -1.93 1.57
CA PHE A 32 -17.61 -3.28 1.19
C PHE A 32 -17.48 -4.26 2.35
N GLY A 33 -17.34 -3.83 3.61
CA GLY A 33 -17.13 -4.70 4.78
C GLY A 33 -15.84 -5.51 4.69
N GLU A 34 -14.77 -4.89 4.22
CA GLU A 34 -13.52 -5.59 3.89
C GLU A 34 -12.39 -5.32 4.89
N LEU A 35 -12.71 -4.81 6.11
CA LEU A 35 -11.75 -4.61 7.21
C LEU A 35 -12.12 -5.37 8.47
N GLU A 36 -13.36 -5.28 8.96
CA GLU A 36 -13.76 -5.90 10.22
C GLU A 36 -13.56 -7.42 10.19
N GLY A 37 -12.80 -7.94 11.17
CA GLY A 37 -12.44 -9.36 11.29
C GLY A 37 -11.48 -9.88 10.24
N ARG A 38 -11.01 -9.08 9.28
CA ARG A 38 -10.15 -9.49 8.17
C ARG A 38 -8.67 -9.48 8.54
N ALA A 39 -7.89 -10.32 7.85
CA ALA A 39 -6.44 -10.22 7.80
C ALA A 39 -6.05 -9.14 6.80
N VAL A 40 -5.52 -8.01 7.28
CA VAL A 40 -5.13 -6.85 6.48
C VAL A 40 -3.62 -6.78 6.32
N CYS A 41 -3.13 -6.44 5.14
CA CYS A 41 -1.73 -6.12 4.91
C CYS A 41 -1.60 -4.65 4.47
N ASP A 42 -0.73 -3.88 5.14
CA ASP A 42 -0.39 -2.49 4.79
C ASP A 42 1.01 -2.48 4.17
N LEU A 43 1.08 -2.34 2.85
CA LEU A 43 2.34 -2.33 2.09
C LEU A 43 2.89 -0.91 1.96
N GLY A 44 4.12 -0.71 2.46
CA GLY A 44 4.72 0.62 2.59
C GLY A 44 4.04 1.41 3.69
N CYS A 45 3.93 0.82 4.88
CA CYS A 45 3.11 1.35 5.97
C CYS A 45 3.59 2.72 6.49
N GLY A 46 4.85 3.10 6.22
CA GLY A 46 5.42 4.37 6.67
C GLY A 46 5.26 4.56 8.18
N ALA A 47 4.59 5.64 8.59
CA ALA A 47 4.31 5.94 10.00
C ALA A 47 3.11 5.16 10.58
N GLY A 48 2.51 4.24 9.83
CA GLY A 48 1.48 3.31 10.28
C GLY A 48 0.05 3.84 10.27
N VAL A 49 -0.24 4.90 9.50
CA VAL A 49 -1.56 5.53 9.53
C VAL A 49 -2.68 4.63 9.01
N LEU A 50 -2.44 3.87 7.94
CA LEU A 50 -3.41 2.93 7.39
C LEU A 50 -3.52 1.69 8.29
N SER A 51 -2.40 1.19 8.80
CA SER A 51 -2.37 0.07 9.74
C SER A 51 -3.21 0.34 11.00
N ILE A 52 -2.99 1.50 11.63
CA ILE A 52 -3.74 1.91 12.83
C ILE A 52 -5.23 2.09 12.50
N GLY A 53 -5.53 2.76 11.38
CA GLY A 53 -6.91 2.98 10.97
C GLY A 53 -7.65 1.67 10.68
N ALA A 54 -7.00 0.68 10.04
CA ALA A 54 -7.58 -0.65 9.83
C ALA A 54 -7.85 -1.38 11.16
N ALA A 55 -6.89 -1.33 12.11
CA ALA A 55 -7.08 -1.92 13.44
C ALA A 55 -8.21 -1.25 14.21
N VAL A 56 -8.34 0.08 14.16
CA VAL A 56 -9.44 0.84 14.80
C VAL A 56 -10.80 0.48 14.19
N LEU A 57 -10.85 0.15 12.89
CA LEU A 57 -12.07 -0.32 12.21
C LEU A 57 -12.30 -1.83 12.35
N GLY A 58 -11.60 -2.48 13.28
CA GLY A 58 -11.90 -3.86 13.67
C GLY A 58 -11.20 -4.93 12.85
N ALA A 59 -10.12 -4.62 12.12
CA ALA A 59 -9.32 -5.66 11.46
C ALA A 59 -8.90 -6.73 12.46
N GLY A 60 -9.05 -8.01 12.08
CA GLY A 60 -8.71 -9.14 12.95
C GLY A 60 -7.21 -9.29 13.17
N SER A 61 -6.41 -8.93 12.17
CA SER A 61 -4.95 -8.78 12.24
C SER A 61 -4.47 -7.80 11.18
N VAL A 62 -3.36 -7.10 11.44
CA VAL A 62 -2.72 -6.20 10.47
C VAL A 62 -1.24 -6.55 10.38
N LEU A 63 -0.75 -6.82 9.17
CA LEU A 63 0.68 -6.92 8.88
C LEU A 63 1.15 -5.65 8.20
N ALA A 64 1.95 -4.86 8.91
CA ALA A 64 2.52 -3.60 8.43
C ALA A 64 3.93 -3.85 7.88
N VAL A 65 4.13 -3.62 6.59
CA VAL A 65 5.40 -3.89 5.88
C VAL A 65 6.03 -2.59 5.40
N ASP A 66 7.31 -2.38 5.71
CA ASP A 66 8.10 -1.27 5.16
C ASP A 66 9.57 -1.68 5.00
N VAL A 67 10.27 -1.07 4.07
CA VAL A 67 11.72 -1.29 3.88
C VAL A 67 12.55 -0.47 4.87
N ASP A 68 11.99 0.66 5.34
CA ASP A 68 12.70 1.61 6.19
C ASP A 68 12.51 1.31 7.68
N ALA A 69 13.60 0.97 8.35
CA ALA A 69 13.61 0.72 9.79
C ALA A 69 13.20 1.94 10.62
N ASP A 70 13.52 3.17 10.16
CA ASP A 70 13.15 4.39 10.89
C ASP A 70 11.64 4.65 10.79
N ALA A 71 11.04 4.39 9.63
CA ALA A 71 9.59 4.44 9.45
C ALA A 71 8.88 3.43 10.36
N LEU A 72 9.35 2.18 10.40
CA LEU A 72 8.79 1.14 11.29
C LEU A 72 8.92 1.51 12.76
N ARG A 73 10.04 2.11 13.18
CA ARG A 73 10.21 2.60 14.56
C ARG A 73 9.18 3.68 14.90
N ILE A 74 8.90 4.59 13.97
CA ILE A 74 7.87 5.62 14.15
C ILE A 74 6.48 4.98 14.21
N ALA A 75 6.19 4.04 13.32
CA ALA A 75 4.91 3.31 13.30
C ALA A 75 4.67 2.56 14.61
N GLN A 76 5.66 1.83 15.12
CA GLN A 76 5.58 1.14 16.41
C GLN A 76 5.29 2.11 17.57
N ASN A 77 5.95 3.27 17.59
CA ASN A 77 5.68 4.29 18.61
C ASN A 77 4.27 4.88 18.48
N ASN A 78 3.75 5.02 17.26
CA ASN A 78 2.39 5.47 17.03
C ASN A 78 1.37 4.43 17.47
N VAL A 79 1.61 3.15 17.18
CA VAL A 79 0.72 2.04 17.59
C VAL A 79 0.68 1.87 19.10
N ALA A 80 1.76 2.15 19.82
CA ALA A 80 1.81 2.07 21.29
C ALA A 80 0.79 2.99 21.99
N GLU A 81 0.24 3.99 21.29
CA GLU A 81 -0.86 4.83 21.79
C GLU A 81 -2.24 4.12 21.69
N PHE A 82 -2.32 2.94 21.05
CA PHE A 82 -3.54 2.17 20.80
C PHE A 82 -3.41 0.77 21.42
N GLU A 83 -3.79 0.64 22.71
CA GLU A 83 -3.66 -0.61 23.44
C GLU A 83 -4.40 -1.76 22.75
N GLY A 84 -3.72 -2.91 22.58
CA GLY A 84 -4.32 -4.12 22.03
C GLY A 84 -4.55 -4.11 20.52
N ALA A 85 -4.05 -3.11 19.78
CA ALA A 85 -4.15 -3.12 18.33
C ALA A 85 -3.40 -4.33 17.73
N PRO A 86 -4.06 -5.19 16.92
CA PRO A 86 -3.48 -6.44 16.42
C PRO A 86 -2.56 -6.16 15.20
N ILE A 87 -1.47 -5.42 15.42
CA ILE A 87 -0.56 -4.96 14.37
C ILE A 87 0.83 -5.56 14.57
N ASP A 88 1.26 -6.37 13.61
CA ASP A 88 2.61 -6.89 13.49
C ASP A 88 3.41 -6.09 12.47
N PHE A 89 4.73 -5.97 12.67
CA PHE A 89 5.62 -5.22 11.80
C PHE A 89 6.65 -6.11 11.14
N LEU A 90 6.84 -5.95 9.85
CA LEU A 90 7.85 -6.65 9.08
C LEU A 90 8.72 -5.66 8.28
N ARG A 91 10.03 -5.72 8.48
CA ARG A 91 10.97 -5.00 7.62
C ARG A 91 11.27 -5.83 6.38
N SER A 92 10.80 -5.38 5.22
CA SER A 92 11.06 -6.04 3.94
C SER A 92 10.95 -5.05 2.79
N ASP A 93 11.73 -5.26 1.74
CA ASP A 93 11.44 -4.70 0.43
C ASP A 93 10.15 -5.32 -0.12
N VAL A 94 9.30 -4.51 -0.75
CA VAL A 94 7.95 -4.92 -1.17
C VAL A 94 7.98 -5.99 -2.26
N ALA A 95 8.91 -5.90 -3.21
CA ALA A 95 9.01 -6.88 -4.28
C ALA A 95 9.53 -8.22 -3.74
N CYS A 96 10.51 -8.17 -2.84
CA CYS A 96 11.02 -9.36 -2.13
C CYS A 96 9.92 -9.98 -1.26
N PHE A 97 9.16 -9.18 -0.51
CA PHE A 97 8.03 -9.63 0.29
C PHE A 97 6.98 -10.34 -0.58
N GLY A 98 6.51 -9.69 -1.66
CA GLY A 98 5.51 -10.26 -2.54
C GLY A 98 5.97 -11.58 -3.19
N ALA A 99 7.20 -11.64 -3.68
CA ALA A 99 7.77 -12.84 -4.28
C ALA A 99 7.91 -13.99 -3.26
N THR A 100 8.45 -13.71 -2.07
CA THR A 100 8.74 -14.73 -1.06
C THR A 100 7.46 -15.19 -0.37
N GLN A 101 6.68 -14.25 0.19
CA GLN A 101 5.50 -14.59 0.98
C GLN A 101 4.38 -15.14 0.11
N GLY A 102 4.19 -14.58 -1.10
CA GLY A 102 3.23 -15.13 -2.06
C GLY A 102 3.57 -16.56 -2.48
N ALA A 103 4.86 -16.87 -2.70
CA ALA A 103 5.31 -18.22 -3.02
C ALA A 103 5.11 -19.21 -1.86
N PHE A 104 5.26 -18.77 -0.60
CA PHE A 104 4.97 -19.56 0.59
C PHE A 104 3.48 -19.62 0.95
N GLY A 105 2.60 -19.01 0.16
CA GLY A 105 1.15 -19.08 0.33
C GLY A 105 0.59 -18.16 1.42
N LEU A 106 1.36 -17.15 1.89
CA LEU A 106 0.78 -16.10 2.73
C LEU A 106 -0.35 -15.41 1.97
N ARG A 107 -1.50 -15.27 2.62
CA ARG A 107 -2.65 -14.57 2.07
C ARG A 107 -3.22 -13.62 3.11
N CYS A 108 -3.55 -12.42 2.65
CA CYS A 108 -4.31 -11.43 3.41
C CYS A 108 -5.64 -11.22 2.70
N ASP A 109 -6.73 -11.06 3.45
CA ASP A 109 -8.05 -10.82 2.86
C ASP A 109 -8.08 -9.49 2.11
N THR A 110 -7.49 -8.47 2.72
CA THR A 110 -7.44 -7.11 2.18
C THR A 110 -6.00 -6.56 2.24
N VAL A 111 -5.55 -5.97 1.16
CA VAL A 111 -4.31 -5.18 1.12
C VAL A 111 -4.66 -3.71 0.99
N VAL A 112 -4.08 -2.87 1.84
CA VAL A 112 -4.16 -1.40 1.76
C VAL A 112 -2.78 -0.83 1.50
N MET A 113 -2.67 0.20 0.69
CA MET A 113 -1.39 0.85 0.42
C MET A 113 -1.51 2.27 -0.12
N ASN A 114 -0.53 3.10 0.21
CA ASN A 114 -0.25 4.36 -0.45
C ASN A 114 1.18 4.31 -1.00
N PRO A 115 1.39 3.69 -2.17
CA PRO A 115 2.71 3.43 -2.71
C PRO A 115 3.43 4.72 -3.15
N PRO A 116 4.76 4.68 -3.31
CA PRO A 116 5.47 5.76 -3.96
C PRO A 116 4.93 5.96 -5.38
N PHE A 117 4.77 7.24 -5.79
CA PHE A 117 4.14 7.58 -7.08
C PHE A 117 5.07 7.43 -8.30
N GLY A 118 6.22 6.80 -8.13
CA GLY A 118 7.17 6.55 -9.22
C GLY A 118 7.88 7.80 -9.73
N THR A 119 7.93 8.88 -8.94
CA THR A 119 8.61 10.13 -9.32
C THR A 119 10.13 10.03 -9.19
N LYS A 120 10.61 9.21 -8.28
CA LYS A 120 12.04 8.93 -8.03
C LYS A 120 12.47 7.61 -8.66
N ARG A 121 11.69 6.56 -8.47
CA ARG A 121 11.92 5.25 -9.06
C ARG A 121 10.74 4.88 -9.96
N LYS A 122 10.94 5.01 -11.28
CA LYS A 122 9.89 4.70 -12.27
C LYS A 122 9.40 3.25 -12.09
N GLY A 123 8.09 3.06 -12.02
CA GLY A 123 7.44 1.76 -11.88
C GLY A 123 7.38 1.23 -10.45
N ALA A 124 7.78 2.01 -9.43
CA ALA A 124 7.67 1.61 -8.04
C ALA A 124 6.23 1.31 -7.62
N ASP A 125 5.27 2.13 -8.07
CA ASP A 125 3.83 1.93 -7.87
C ASP A 125 3.33 0.60 -8.44
N ILE A 126 3.84 0.19 -9.60
CA ILE A 126 3.49 -1.09 -10.24
C ILE A 126 4.12 -2.28 -9.49
N GLU A 127 5.32 -2.13 -8.98
CA GLU A 127 5.95 -3.15 -8.12
C GLU A 127 5.12 -3.42 -6.86
N PHE A 128 4.62 -2.35 -6.23
CA PHE A 128 3.70 -2.46 -5.10
C PHE A 128 2.41 -3.18 -5.49
N LEU A 129 1.82 -2.84 -6.64
CA LEU A 129 0.61 -3.49 -7.11
C LEU A 129 0.81 -4.99 -7.38
N ARG A 130 1.96 -5.38 -7.95
CA ARG A 130 2.33 -6.79 -8.15
C ARG A 130 2.50 -7.52 -6.81
N ALA A 131 3.20 -6.91 -5.85
CA ALA A 131 3.37 -7.50 -4.54
C ALA A 131 2.02 -7.68 -3.82
N ALA A 132 1.14 -6.69 -3.89
CA ALA A 132 -0.21 -6.77 -3.36
C ALA A 132 -1.01 -7.92 -3.99
N ALA A 133 -1.00 -8.03 -5.32
CA ALA A 133 -1.69 -9.13 -6.04
C ALA A 133 -1.14 -10.51 -5.69
N ALA A 134 0.15 -10.62 -5.35
CA ALA A 134 0.77 -11.89 -4.95
C ALA A 134 0.31 -12.38 -3.58
N VAL A 135 -0.06 -11.48 -2.66
CA VAL A 135 -0.42 -11.83 -1.28
C VAL A 135 -1.91 -11.61 -0.94
N ALA A 136 -2.65 -10.85 -1.75
CA ALA A 136 -4.08 -10.67 -1.53
C ALA A 136 -4.86 -11.92 -1.92
N SER A 137 -5.86 -12.29 -1.11
CA SER A 137 -6.86 -13.31 -1.43
C SER A 137 -8.20 -12.72 -1.86
N GLY A 138 -8.50 -11.48 -1.49
CA GLY A 138 -9.75 -10.80 -1.80
C GLY A 138 -9.52 -9.52 -2.58
N THR A 139 -9.14 -8.45 -1.91
CA THR A 139 -9.08 -7.12 -2.51
C THR A 139 -7.80 -6.36 -2.19
N VAL A 140 -7.46 -5.44 -3.10
CA VAL A 140 -6.37 -4.48 -2.92
C VAL A 140 -6.93 -3.07 -3.06
N TYR A 141 -6.64 -2.22 -2.08
CA TYR A 141 -6.95 -0.79 -2.11
C TYR A 141 -5.68 0.03 -2.20
N SER A 142 -5.61 0.88 -3.20
CA SER A 142 -4.37 1.64 -3.48
C SER A 142 -4.66 3.05 -3.97
N LEU A 143 -3.74 3.95 -3.63
CA LEU A 143 -3.72 5.32 -4.14
C LEU A 143 -2.73 5.44 -5.30
N HIS A 144 -3.18 5.92 -6.46
CA HIS A 144 -2.33 6.16 -7.62
C HIS A 144 -2.63 7.53 -8.23
N LYS A 145 -1.63 8.13 -8.90
CA LYS A 145 -1.85 9.40 -9.61
C LYS A 145 -2.93 9.24 -10.68
N THR A 146 -3.86 10.17 -10.75
CA THR A 146 -4.91 10.22 -11.80
C THR A 146 -4.29 10.22 -13.21
N SER A 147 -3.15 10.87 -13.39
CA SER A 147 -2.44 10.89 -14.68
C SER A 147 -1.93 9.53 -15.15
N THR A 148 -1.79 8.55 -14.25
CA THR A 148 -1.34 7.17 -14.57
C THR A 148 -2.52 6.19 -14.70
N ARG A 149 -3.77 6.64 -14.55
CA ARG A 149 -4.99 5.81 -14.56
C ARG A 149 -5.06 4.80 -15.71
N PRO A 150 -4.83 5.18 -17.00
CA PRO A 150 -4.88 4.20 -18.09
C PRO A 150 -3.82 3.11 -17.97
N HIS A 151 -2.63 3.44 -17.45
CA HIS A 151 -1.55 2.49 -17.27
C HIS A 151 -1.85 1.51 -16.12
N ILE A 152 -2.34 2.02 -14.98
CA ILE A 152 -2.74 1.20 -13.84
C ILE A 152 -3.86 0.22 -14.23
N ALA A 153 -4.90 0.71 -14.92
CA ALA A 153 -5.98 -0.14 -15.40
C ALA A 153 -5.48 -1.27 -16.31
N LYS A 154 -4.58 -0.94 -17.25
CA LYS A 154 -3.98 -1.92 -18.14
C LYS A 154 -3.15 -2.97 -17.42
N VAL A 155 -2.28 -2.59 -16.50
CA VAL A 155 -1.49 -3.53 -15.71
C VAL A 155 -2.40 -4.43 -14.88
N ALA A 156 -3.42 -3.88 -14.23
CA ALA A 156 -4.35 -4.65 -13.43
C ALA A 156 -5.09 -5.70 -14.25
N SER A 157 -5.62 -5.33 -15.45
CA SER A 157 -6.38 -6.26 -16.29
C SER A 157 -5.49 -7.24 -17.04
N ASP A 158 -4.49 -6.74 -17.77
CA ASP A 158 -3.76 -7.52 -18.77
C ASP A 158 -2.63 -8.35 -18.15
N GLU A 159 -1.98 -7.81 -17.09
CA GLU A 159 -0.85 -8.48 -16.46
C GLU A 159 -1.24 -9.24 -15.18
N LEU A 160 -2.14 -8.67 -14.36
CA LEU A 160 -2.46 -9.21 -13.03
C LEU A 160 -3.83 -9.88 -12.97
N HIS A 161 -4.61 -9.85 -14.04
CA HIS A 161 -5.95 -10.44 -14.11
C HIS A 161 -6.88 -10.03 -12.97
N MET A 162 -6.75 -8.78 -12.52
CA MET A 162 -7.60 -8.19 -11.50
C MET A 162 -8.68 -7.33 -12.14
N LYS A 163 -9.87 -7.31 -11.52
CA LYS A 163 -10.92 -6.36 -11.88
C LYS A 163 -10.65 -5.04 -11.14
N ALA A 164 -10.42 -3.97 -11.88
CA ALA A 164 -10.04 -2.67 -11.36
C ALA A 164 -11.19 -1.65 -11.43
N GLN A 165 -11.37 -0.89 -10.35
CA GLN A 165 -12.36 0.17 -10.25
C GLN A 165 -11.77 1.38 -9.53
N VAL A 166 -11.99 2.58 -10.07
CA VAL A 166 -11.73 3.84 -9.35
C VAL A 166 -12.96 4.14 -8.48
N LEU A 167 -12.75 4.23 -7.17
CA LEU A 167 -13.81 4.54 -6.21
C LEU A 167 -13.98 6.05 -6.00
N ALA A 168 -12.87 6.78 -6.00
CA ALA A 168 -12.87 8.23 -5.77
C ALA A 168 -11.68 8.91 -6.43
N GLU A 169 -11.89 10.16 -6.84
CA GLU A 169 -10.82 11.07 -7.24
C GLU A 169 -10.55 12.03 -6.09
N LEU A 170 -9.30 12.08 -5.63
CA LEU A 170 -8.89 12.83 -4.46
C LEU A 170 -7.88 13.91 -4.86
N ARG A 171 -7.92 15.05 -4.17
CA ARG A 171 -6.84 16.02 -4.21
C ARG A 171 -5.95 15.81 -3.00
N TYR A 172 -4.69 15.55 -3.27
CA TYR A 172 -3.69 15.25 -2.28
C TYR A 172 -2.74 16.44 -2.15
N ASP A 173 -2.93 17.24 -1.11
CA ASP A 173 -2.00 18.29 -0.76
C ASP A 173 -0.74 17.64 -0.16
N LEU A 174 0.29 17.47 -0.98
CA LEU A 174 1.59 17.04 -0.48
C LEU A 174 2.21 18.21 0.29
N PRO A 175 2.35 18.10 1.63
CA PRO A 175 3.02 19.13 2.40
C PRO A 175 4.47 19.29 1.92
N LYS A 176 5.05 20.44 2.16
CA LYS A 176 6.47 20.72 1.89
C LYS A 176 7.34 19.82 2.78
N SER A 177 7.48 18.55 2.38
CA SER A 177 8.28 17.57 3.12
C SER A 177 9.78 17.72 2.91
N TYR A 178 10.20 18.53 1.91
CA TYR A 178 11.62 18.72 1.59
C TYR A 178 11.96 20.18 1.42
N SER A 179 13.12 20.60 1.94
CA SER A 179 13.61 21.99 1.95
C SER A 179 13.77 22.61 0.56
N PHE A 180 13.92 21.78 -0.50
CA PHE A 180 14.09 22.25 -1.89
C PHE A 180 12.76 22.50 -2.63
N HIS A 181 11.59 22.20 -2.03
CA HIS A 181 10.32 22.53 -2.64
C HIS A 181 10.07 24.04 -2.62
N LYS A 182 10.00 24.67 -3.81
CA LYS A 182 9.78 26.11 -3.97
C LYS A 182 8.34 26.56 -3.66
N LYS A 183 7.35 25.64 -3.75
CA LYS A 183 5.93 25.90 -3.43
C LYS A 183 5.59 25.36 -2.05
N LYS A 184 4.64 26.00 -1.35
CA LYS A 184 4.20 25.60 0.00
C LYS A 184 3.48 24.22 0.02
N SER A 185 2.81 23.88 -1.06
CA SER A 185 2.20 22.56 -1.31
C SER A 185 2.22 22.27 -2.80
N VAL A 186 2.17 20.99 -3.16
CA VAL A 186 1.92 20.53 -4.53
C VAL A 186 0.61 19.77 -4.47
N ASP A 187 -0.40 20.29 -5.14
CA ASP A 187 -1.68 19.61 -5.32
C ASP A 187 -1.50 18.50 -6.37
N VAL A 188 -1.72 17.24 -5.96
CA VAL A 188 -1.61 16.07 -6.82
C VAL A 188 -2.97 15.39 -6.87
N GLU A 189 -3.52 15.23 -8.06
CA GLU A 189 -4.73 14.45 -8.27
C GLU A 189 -4.41 12.96 -8.15
N VAL A 190 -5.13 12.26 -7.28
CA VAL A 190 -4.92 10.87 -6.91
C VAL A 190 -6.24 10.12 -6.93
N ASP A 191 -6.22 8.94 -7.53
CA ASP A 191 -7.35 8.02 -7.53
C ASP A 191 -7.24 7.03 -6.39
N LEU A 192 -8.34 6.81 -5.68
CA LEU A 192 -8.52 5.63 -4.83
C LEU A 192 -9.03 4.49 -5.69
N TRP A 193 -8.26 3.44 -5.78
CA TRP A 193 -8.57 2.23 -6.52
C TRP A 193 -8.98 1.08 -5.60
N ARG A 194 -9.91 0.25 -6.09
CA ARG A 194 -10.21 -1.08 -5.61
C ARG A 194 -9.92 -2.09 -6.72
N PHE A 195 -9.14 -3.11 -6.39
CA PHE A 195 -8.82 -4.22 -7.29
C PHE A 195 -9.33 -5.51 -6.67
N GLU A 196 -10.22 -6.21 -7.37
CA GLU A 196 -10.66 -7.56 -6.97
C GLU A 196 -9.67 -8.58 -7.54
N VAL A 197 -9.13 -9.42 -6.66
CA VAL A 197 -8.18 -10.47 -7.02
C VAL A 197 -8.95 -11.67 -7.55
N SER A 198 -8.47 -12.29 -8.62
CA SER A 198 -8.99 -13.54 -9.19
C SER A 198 -8.02 -14.69 -8.94
N ASP A 199 -8.46 -15.94 -9.17
CA ASP A 199 -7.65 -17.14 -8.97
C ASP A 199 -6.31 -17.12 -9.74
N GLY A 200 -6.24 -16.39 -10.85
CA GLY A 200 -5.01 -16.24 -11.66
C GLY A 200 -4.07 -15.13 -11.20
N SER A 201 -4.55 -14.16 -10.41
CA SER A 201 -3.82 -12.93 -10.10
C SER A 201 -2.52 -13.18 -9.36
N ALA A 202 -2.53 -14.03 -8.34
CA ALA A 202 -1.34 -14.34 -7.55
C ALA A 202 -0.25 -15.03 -8.39
N GLY A 203 -0.63 -15.98 -9.26
CA GLY A 203 0.30 -16.66 -10.15
C GLY A 203 0.95 -15.72 -11.16
N ALA A 204 0.16 -14.84 -11.78
CA ALA A 204 0.65 -13.84 -12.72
C ALA A 204 1.61 -12.83 -12.05
N ALA A 205 1.26 -12.37 -10.84
CA ALA A 205 2.09 -11.47 -10.07
C ALA A 205 3.43 -12.12 -9.67
N LEU A 206 3.40 -13.36 -9.16
CA LEU A 206 4.59 -14.11 -8.78
C LEU A 206 5.54 -14.33 -9.95
N ALA A 207 5.05 -14.72 -11.12
CA ALA A 207 5.86 -14.93 -12.31
C ALA A 207 6.66 -13.66 -12.67
N THR A 208 6.02 -12.49 -12.57
CA THR A 208 6.67 -11.21 -12.88
C THR A 208 7.70 -10.79 -11.79
N LEU A 209 7.34 -10.94 -10.50
CA LEU A 209 8.23 -10.59 -9.40
C LEU A 209 9.48 -11.47 -9.36
N MET A 210 9.33 -12.78 -9.53
CA MET A 210 10.45 -13.73 -9.52
C MET A 210 11.38 -13.50 -10.72
N GLY A 211 10.84 -13.21 -11.91
CA GLY A 211 11.62 -12.84 -13.08
C GLY A 211 12.44 -11.57 -12.88
N GLY A 212 11.88 -10.56 -12.23
CA GLY A 212 12.56 -9.30 -11.90
C GLY A 212 13.68 -9.44 -10.87
N LEU A 213 13.58 -10.40 -9.96
CA LEU A 213 14.60 -10.70 -8.94
C LEU A 213 15.68 -11.69 -9.43
N GLY A 214 15.62 -12.15 -10.68
CA GLY A 214 16.56 -13.14 -11.22
C GLY A 214 16.37 -14.55 -10.66
N LEU A 215 15.25 -14.82 -9.97
CA LEU A 215 14.91 -16.11 -9.35
C LEU A 215 14.11 -17.04 -10.30
N GLY A 216 13.88 -16.65 -11.53
CA GLY A 216 13.07 -17.35 -12.54
C GLY A 216 13.84 -18.43 -13.32
N GLY A 217 14.54 -19.32 -12.62
CA GLY A 217 15.30 -20.38 -13.28
C GLY A 217 15.63 -21.53 -12.32
N VAL A 218 14.64 -22.37 -12.02
CA VAL A 218 14.85 -23.76 -11.58
C VAL A 218 13.86 -24.62 -12.34
#